data_134ca234a3c93234d7ad32fbd55a33c3
#
_entry.id   134ca234a3c93234d7ad32fbd55a33c3
#
_cell.length_a   1.000
_cell.length_b   1.000
_cell.length_c   1.000
_cell.angle_alpha   90.00
_cell.angle_beta   90.00
_cell.angle_gamma   90.00
#
_symmetry.space_group_name_H-M   'P 1'
#
loop_
_entity.id
_entity.type
_entity.pdbx_description
1 polymer ?
#
loop_
_entity_poly.entity_id
_entity_poly.type
_entity_poly.pdbx_seq_one_letter_code
_entity_poly.pdbx_strand_id
1 'polypeptide(L)'
;MTAERFGQVFLEGKFGQIYKQMSESFRNKVSEDELKAIGTKFNQGVKSYAKQSEIPSGKGITRYIWVDDQNKVGIINLMDKKGTITGLQIIPLQPHPETDEKLTKTAFQYPFRGEWYVGWGGTNELVNYHYAFESQRYAYDLLIEKNGRTYKGAPEKNESYYAFGQEVLAPAAGKVVRVVNDIPDNEPVGQMNAKQPEGNYVVIDHGNKEYGVLLHFRKGSIRVKVGDQVKQGDVLGECGNSGNSSEAHIHFQVSDGPELDKAKSLRIRFADGRNPVQSERIKP
;
A
#
# COMPACT_ATOMS: atom_id res chain seq x y z
N MET A 1 -14.88 20.30 -14.13
CA MET A 1 -13.62 20.20 -13.33
C MET A 1 -12.99 18.85 -13.64
N THR A 2 -11.67 18.80 -13.83
CA THR A 2 -10.95 17.52 -13.98
C THR A 2 -10.58 16.97 -12.60
N ALA A 3 -10.24 15.68 -12.54
CA ALA A 3 -9.81 15.06 -11.29
C ALA A 3 -8.59 15.79 -10.69
N GLU A 4 -7.60 16.18 -11.51
CA GLU A 4 -6.39 16.88 -11.05
C GLU A 4 -6.67 18.22 -10.35
N ARG A 5 -7.78 18.88 -10.70
CA ARG A 5 -8.15 20.16 -10.11
C ARG A 5 -9.05 20.04 -8.89
N PHE A 6 -9.52 18.84 -8.57
CA PHE A 6 -10.51 18.64 -7.51
C PHE A 6 -10.03 19.17 -6.15
N GLY A 7 -8.81 18.79 -5.72
CA GLY A 7 -8.26 19.21 -4.43
C GLY A 7 -8.19 20.73 -4.29
N GLN A 8 -7.77 21.45 -5.35
CA GLN A 8 -7.73 22.90 -5.36
C GLN A 8 -9.13 23.52 -5.30
N VAL A 9 -10.08 23.02 -6.10
CA VAL A 9 -11.46 23.51 -6.14
C VAL A 9 -12.16 23.29 -4.79
N PHE A 10 -11.88 22.16 -4.13
CA PHE A 10 -12.38 21.86 -2.80
C PHE A 10 -11.81 22.81 -1.74
N LEU A 11 -10.49 23.04 -1.76
CA LEU A 11 -9.81 23.98 -0.87
C LEU A 11 -10.32 25.42 -1.03
N GLU A 12 -10.56 25.85 -2.27
CA GLU A 12 -11.10 27.18 -2.59
C GLU A 12 -12.56 27.37 -2.15
N GLY A 13 -13.21 26.34 -1.60
CA GLY A 13 -14.59 26.38 -1.15
C GLY A 13 -15.63 26.50 -2.27
N LYS A 14 -15.24 26.13 -3.52
CA LYS A 14 -16.15 26.18 -4.69
C LYS A 14 -17.11 25.00 -4.69
N PHE A 15 -17.81 24.77 -3.57
CA PHE A 15 -18.67 23.62 -3.34
C PHE A 15 -19.86 23.55 -4.31
N GLY A 16 -20.40 24.67 -4.74
CA GLY A 16 -21.44 24.71 -5.76
C GLY A 16 -20.98 24.18 -7.12
N GLN A 17 -19.69 24.37 -7.48
CA GLN A 17 -19.12 23.76 -8.68
C GLN A 17 -19.01 22.24 -8.54
N ILE A 18 -18.57 21.75 -7.37
CA ILE A 18 -18.49 20.34 -7.05
C ILE A 18 -19.87 19.70 -7.08
N TYR A 19 -20.86 20.34 -6.42
CA TYR A 19 -22.23 19.87 -6.36
C TYR A 19 -22.89 19.72 -7.74
N LYS A 20 -22.71 20.69 -8.62
CA LYS A 20 -23.22 20.63 -10.01
C LYS A 20 -22.63 19.44 -10.81
N GLN A 21 -21.45 18.98 -10.44
CA GLN A 21 -20.77 17.88 -11.09
C GLN A 21 -21.12 16.51 -10.47
N MET A 22 -21.83 16.49 -9.33
CA MET A 22 -22.32 15.24 -8.73
C MET A 22 -23.42 14.61 -9.58
N SER A 23 -23.45 13.27 -9.59
CA SER A 23 -24.56 12.51 -10.21
C SER A 23 -25.89 12.86 -9.53
N GLU A 24 -27.00 12.74 -10.25
CA GLU A 24 -28.34 12.95 -9.70
C GLU A 24 -28.59 12.07 -8.46
N SER A 25 -28.27 10.80 -8.55
CA SER A 25 -28.42 9.84 -7.45
C SER A 25 -27.59 10.23 -6.21
N PHE A 26 -26.50 10.95 -6.38
CA PHE A 26 -25.68 11.41 -5.27
C PHE A 26 -26.23 12.74 -4.69
N ARG A 27 -26.68 13.67 -5.55
CA ARG A 27 -27.34 14.91 -5.08
C ARG A 27 -28.64 14.65 -4.29
N ASN A 28 -29.32 13.54 -4.56
CA ASN A 28 -30.49 13.12 -3.79
C ASN A 28 -30.15 12.66 -2.35
N LYS A 29 -28.85 12.46 -2.03
CA LYS A 29 -28.38 12.01 -0.70
C LYS A 29 -27.72 13.11 0.12
N VAL A 30 -27.29 14.19 -0.49
CA VAL A 30 -26.60 15.31 0.15
C VAL A 30 -26.99 16.59 -0.57
N SER A 31 -27.37 17.61 0.18
CA SER A 31 -27.67 18.95 -0.35
C SER A 31 -26.39 19.76 -0.58
N GLU A 32 -26.48 20.84 -1.36
CA GLU A 32 -25.37 21.77 -1.58
C GLU A 32 -24.92 22.43 -0.27
N ASP A 33 -25.89 22.78 0.61
CA ASP A 33 -25.61 23.40 1.90
C ASP A 33 -24.89 22.46 2.87
N GLU A 34 -25.28 21.17 2.91
CA GLU A 34 -24.57 20.15 3.68
C GLU A 34 -23.14 19.95 3.19
N LEU A 35 -22.95 19.84 1.87
CA LEU A 35 -21.61 19.74 1.28
C LEU A 35 -20.75 20.95 1.65
N LYS A 36 -21.32 22.16 1.57
CA LYS A 36 -20.64 23.40 1.92
C LYS A 36 -20.28 23.44 3.40
N ALA A 37 -21.21 23.09 4.28
CA ALA A 37 -20.97 23.08 5.73
C ALA A 37 -19.85 22.10 6.11
N ILE A 38 -19.90 20.87 5.59
CA ILE A 38 -18.89 19.82 5.84
C ILE A 38 -17.55 20.26 5.26
N GLY A 39 -17.49 20.65 3.98
CA GLY A 39 -16.26 21.03 3.31
C GLY A 39 -15.58 22.23 3.96
N THR A 40 -16.35 23.23 4.36
CA THR A 40 -15.81 24.41 5.08
C THR A 40 -15.17 24.02 6.40
N LYS A 41 -15.82 23.10 7.16
CA LYS A 41 -15.27 22.60 8.43
C LYS A 41 -13.95 21.88 8.24
N PHE A 42 -13.87 20.98 7.24
CA PHE A 42 -12.65 20.20 6.98
C PHE A 42 -11.53 21.02 6.35
N ASN A 43 -11.82 22.14 5.67
CA ASN A 43 -10.81 23.04 5.12
C ASN A 43 -10.15 23.96 6.17
N GLN A 44 -10.60 23.96 7.43
CA GLN A 44 -10.03 24.83 8.46
C GLN A 44 -8.56 24.48 8.72
N GLY A 45 -7.66 25.44 8.44
CA GLY A 45 -6.23 25.30 8.64
C GLY A 45 -5.49 24.50 7.56
N VAL A 46 -6.20 23.96 6.57
CA VAL A 46 -5.59 23.25 5.43
C VAL A 46 -5.00 24.25 4.45
N LYS A 47 -3.77 24.00 3.98
CA LYS A 47 -3.06 24.85 3.00
C LYS A 47 -3.11 24.27 1.60
N SER A 48 -3.12 22.96 1.46
CA SER A 48 -3.19 22.26 0.17
C SER A 48 -3.77 20.86 0.31
N TYR A 49 -4.28 20.31 -0.80
CA TYR A 49 -4.60 18.90 -0.97
C TYR A 49 -3.75 18.33 -2.10
N ALA A 50 -3.03 17.24 -1.82
CA ALA A 50 -2.26 16.48 -2.81
C ALA A 50 -3.01 15.21 -3.21
N LYS A 51 -3.08 14.94 -4.52
CA LYS A 51 -3.56 13.63 -5.02
C LYS A 51 -2.51 12.57 -4.72
N GLN A 52 -2.85 11.58 -3.91
CA GLN A 52 -1.95 10.50 -3.53
C GLN A 52 -2.18 9.22 -4.34
N SER A 53 -3.42 8.96 -4.76
CA SER A 53 -3.74 7.70 -5.42
C SER A 53 -4.82 7.87 -6.48
N GLU A 54 -4.73 7.05 -7.53
CA GLU A 54 -5.68 6.98 -8.62
C GLU A 54 -5.85 5.52 -9.03
N ILE A 55 -7.03 4.92 -8.74
CA ILE A 55 -7.27 3.49 -8.93
C ILE A 55 -8.57 3.29 -9.72
N PRO A 56 -8.54 2.59 -10.85
CA PRO A 56 -9.74 2.13 -11.53
C PRO A 56 -10.60 1.24 -10.61
N SER A 57 -11.86 1.62 -10.37
CA SER A 57 -12.80 0.92 -9.47
C SER A 57 -13.88 0.14 -10.22
N GLY A 58 -13.64 -0.20 -11.49
CA GLY A 58 -14.58 -0.90 -12.34
C GLY A 58 -15.70 0.00 -12.89
N LYS A 59 -16.49 -0.52 -13.83
CA LYS A 59 -17.64 0.19 -14.46
C LYS A 59 -17.31 1.60 -14.97
N GLY A 60 -16.04 1.88 -15.32
CA GLY A 60 -15.61 3.20 -15.80
C GLY A 60 -15.49 4.26 -14.70
N ILE A 61 -15.52 3.86 -13.44
CA ILE A 61 -15.27 4.71 -12.27
C ILE A 61 -13.79 4.64 -11.91
N THR A 62 -13.20 5.78 -11.53
CA THR A 62 -11.88 5.89 -10.92
C THR A 62 -12.01 6.45 -9.52
N ARG A 63 -11.32 5.84 -8.56
CA ARG A 63 -11.17 6.30 -7.19
C ARG A 63 -9.93 7.16 -7.11
N TYR A 64 -10.10 8.41 -6.69
CA TYR A 64 -9.02 9.34 -6.39
C TYR A 64 -8.94 9.57 -4.89
N ILE A 65 -7.73 9.59 -4.35
CA ILE A 65 -7.46 9.90 -2.95
C ILE A 65 -6.67 11.21 -2.89
N TRP A 66 -7.17 12.13 -2.09
CA TRP A 66 -6.56 13.41 -1.80
C TRP A 66 -6.29 13.51 -0.31
N VAL A 67 -5.16 14.09 0.06
CA VAL A 67 -4.79 14.27 1.47
C VAL A 67 -4.25 15.68 1.65
N ASP A 68 -4.58 16.30 2.79
CA ASP A 68 -4.12 17.62 3.15
C ASP A 68 -2.62 17.65 3.51
N ASP A 69 -2.07 18.86 3.58
CA ASP A 69 -0.65 19.11 3.88
C ASP A 69 -0.21 18.67 5.28
N GLN A 70 -1.15 18.40 6.18
CA GLN A 70 -0.87 17.93 7.55
C GLN A 70 -1.19 16.44 7.74
N ASN A 71 -1.63 15.75 6.70
CA ASN A 71 -2.08 14.35 6.76
C ASN A 71 -3.22 14.11 7.78
N LYS A 72 -4.11 15.11 7.96
CA LYS A 72 -5.23 15.08 8.91
C LYS A 72 -6.59 14.93 8.25
N VAL A 73 -6.68 15.25 6.96
CA VAL A 73 -7.92 15.19 6.19
C VAL A 73 -7.67 14.41 4.91
N GLY A 74 -8.43 13.34 4.74
CA GLY A 74 -8.47 12.56 3.52
C GLY A 74 -9.78 12.75 2.77
N ILE A 75 -9.71 12.77 1.44
CA ILE A 75 -10.89 12.83 0.57
C ILE A 75 -10.81 11.68 -0.42
N ILE A 76 -11.86 10.85 -0.44
CA ILE A 76 -12.09 9.85 -1.48
C ILE A 76 -13.10 10.43 -2.46
N ASN A 77 -12.70 10.54 -3.74
CA ASN A 77 -13.55 11.03 -4.81
C ASN A 77 -13.68 9.94 -5.88
N LEU A 78 -14.91 9.51 -6.15
CA LEU A 78 -15.25 8.56 -7.21
C LEU A 78 -15.76 9.34 -8.41
N MET A 79 -15.06 9.26 -9.54
CA MET A 79 -15.43 9.93 -10.78
C MET A 79 -15.58 8.94 -11.93
N ASP A 80 -16.57 9.18 -12.79
CA ASP A 80 -16.68 8.50 -14.06
C ASP A 80 -15.79 9.13 -15.15
N LYS A 81 -15.71 8.52 -16.33
CA LYS A 81 -14.93 9.01 -17.48
C LYS A 81 -15.38 10.38 -18.00
N LYS A 82 -16.59 10.83 -17.67
CA LYS A 82 -17.13 12.14 -18.06
C LYS A 82 -16.82 13.21 -17.00
N GLY A 83 -16.19 12.81 -15.88
CA GLY A 83 -15.90 13.67 -14.75
C GLY A 83 -17.07 13.83 -13.79
N THR A 84 -18.13 13.01 -13.89
CA THR A 84 -19.26 13.03 -12.95
C THR A 84 -18.81 12.43 -11.62
N ILE A 85 -19.04 13.14 -10.52
CA ILE A 85 -18.76 12.66 -9.17
C ILE A 85 -19.90 11.73 -8.74
N THR A 86 -19.59 10.45 -8.58
CA THR A 86 -20.56 9.41 -8.18
C THR A 86 -20.47 9.06 -6.70
N GLY A 87 -19.43 9.52 -6.01
CA GLY A 87 -19.21 9.37 -4.58
C GLY A 87 -18.14 10.33 -4.07
N LEU A 88 -18.33 10.82 -2.86
CA LEU A 88 -17.40 11.67 -2.15
C LEU A 88 -17.46 11.35 -0.66
N GLN A 89 -16.29 11.10 -0.06
CA GLN A 89 -16.14 10.95 1.38
C GLN A 89 -15.02 11.86 1.86
N ILE A 90 -15.25 12.50 2.99
CA ILE A 90 -14.26 13.33 3.68
C ILE A 90 -14.01 12.67 5.03
N ILE A 91 -12.77 12.32 5.32
CA ILE A 91 -12.40 11.43 6.42
C ILE A 91 -11.31 12.11 7.26
N PRO A 92 -11.49 12.23 8.58
CA PRO A 92 -10.38 12.63 9.45
C PRO A 92 -9.35 11.51 9.48
N LEU A 93 -8.07 11.86 9.34
CA LEU A 93 -6.93 10.94 9.42
C LEU A 93 -6.22 11.11 10.76
N GLN A 94 -5.50 10.05 11.16
CA GLN A 94 -4.71 10.00 12.39
C GLN A 94 -3.21 9.91 12.03
N PRO A 95 -2.51 11.04 11.83
CA PRO A 95 -1.07 11.01 11.54
C PRO A 95 -0.26 10.63 12.78
N HIS A 96 0.93 10.06 12.56
CA HIS A 96 1.90 9.71 13.60
C HIS A 96 3.23 10.44 13.37
N PRO A 97 3.29 11.77 13.49
CA PRO A 97 4.44 12.58 13.09
C PRO A 97 5.73 12.16 13.78
N GLU A 98 5.65 11.65 15.02
CA GLU A 98 6.79 11.16 15.79
C GLU A 98 7.50 9.95 15.18
N THR A 99 6.80 9.18 14.35
CA THR A 99 7.33 8.03 13.60
C THR A 99 7.34 8.26 12.09
N ASP A 100 6.38 9.04 11.56
CA ASP A 100 6.27 9.35 10.13
C ASP A 100 7.49 10.13 9.61
N GLU A 101 8.16 10.91 10.45
CA GLU A 101 9.34 11.69 10.08
C GLU A 101 10.66 10.93 10.26
N LYS A 102 10.62 9.74 10.90
CA LYS A 102 11.83 8.96 11.21
C LYS A 102 12.04 7.85 10.19
N LEU A 103 12.99 8.06 9.30
CA LEU A 103 13.40 7.04 8.33
C LEU A 103 14.44 6.08 8.94
N THR A 104 14.50 4.85 8.41
CA THR A 104 15.57 3.90 8.72
C THR A 104 16.95 4.49 8.41
N LYS A 105 17.98 4.06 9.16
CA LYS A 105 19.39 4.42 8.92
C LYS A 105 19.90 3.71 7.66
N THR A 106 19.54 2.44 7.50
CA THR A 106 19.84 1.66 6.30
C THR A 106 19.01 2.19 5.13
N ALA A 107 19.64 2.35 3.97
CA ALA A 107 18.95 2.63 2.71
C ALA A 107 18.62 1.30 2.03
N PHE A 108 17.34 1.02 1.83
CA PHE A 108 16.85 -0.23 1.28
C PHE A 108 16.60 -0.12 -0.23
N GLN A 109 16.89 -1.17 -0.95
CA GLN A 109 16.40 -1.36 -2.32
C GLN A 109 15.04 -2.05 -2.30
N TYR A 110 14.33 -1.96 -3.42
CA TYR A 110 13.10 -2.73 -3.59
C TYR A 110 13.43 -4.22 -3.70
N PRO A 111 12.65 -5.12 -3.07
CA PRO A 111 12.96 -6.55 -3.00
C PRO A 111 12.60 -7.33 -4.27
N PHE A 112 12.71 -6.70 -5.46
CA PHE A 112 12.32 -7.31 -6.74
C PHE A 112 13.10 -6.74 -7.92
N ARG A 113 12.94 -7.37 -9.09
CA ARG A 113 13.39 -6.86 -10.40
C ARG A 113 12.20 -6.52 -11.28
N GLY A 114 12.43 -5.66 -12.27
CA GLY A 114 11.39 -5.23 -13.22
C GLY A 114 10.43 -4.20 -12.65
N GLU A 115 9.24 -4.09 -13.24
CA GLU A 115 8.24 -3.12 -12.83
C GLU A 115 7.19 -3.76 -11.91
N TRP A 116 7.00 -3.19 -10.73
CA TRP A 116 5.99 -3.60 -9.77
C TRP A 116 5.06 -2.44 -9.42
N TYR A 117 3.89 -2.79 -8.93
CA TYR A 117 2.80 -1.89 -8.56
C TYR A 117 2.64 -1.87 -7.04
N VAL A 118 2.50 -0.70 -6.45
CA VAL A 118 2.23 -0.54 -5.02
C VAL A 118 0.73 -0.73 -4.80
N GLY A 119 0.34 -1.91 -4.32
CA GLY A 119 -1.04 -2.19 -3.94
C GLY A 119 -1.44 -1.45 -2.67
N TRP A 120 -0.56 -1.50 -1.67
CA TRP A 120 -0.69 -0.74 -0.43
C TRP A 120 0.67 -0.19 -0.02
N GLY A 121 0.71 1.07 0.40
CA GLY A 121 1.92 1.78 0.82
C GLY A 121 1.65 3.26 0.98
N GLY A 122 2.36 3.90 1.89
CA GLY A 122 2.18 5.30 2.25
C GLY A 122 1.93 5.52 3.74
N THR A 123 1.72 6.77 4.14
CA THR A 123 1.66 7.21 5.54
C THR A 123 0.26 7.68 5.97
N ASN A 124 -0.77 7.02 5.49
CA ASN A 124 -2.15 7.16 5.98
C ASN A 124 -3.00 5.95 5.60
N GLU A 125 -4.11 5.76 6.30
CA GLU A 125 -5.00 4.61 6.17
C GLU A 125 -5.70 4.51 4.80
N LEU A 126 -5.83 5.61 4.04
CA LEU A 126 -6.54 5.60 2.76
C LEU A 126 -5.72 4.95 1.64
N VAL A 127 -4.40 5.03 1.73
CA VAL A 127 -3.46 4.48 0.76
C VAL A 127 -2.68 3.28 1.31
N ASN A 128 -2.78 3.03 2.63
CA ASN A 128 -2.08 1.94 3.31
C ASN A 128 -2.89 1.46 4.52
N TYR A 129 -3.65 0.37 4.37
CA TYR A 129 -4.43 -0.15 5.49
C TYR A 129 -3.56 -0.61 6.68
N HIS A 130 -2.29 -0.97 6.43
CA HIS A 130 -1.35 -1.32 7.49
C HIS A 130 -1.06 -0.15 8.43
N TYR A 131 -1.28 1.09 7.97
CA TYR A 131 -0.95 2.29 8.74
C TYR A 131 -1.68 2.35 10.10
N ALA A 132 -2.85 1.73 10.22
CA ALA A 132 -3.60 1.59 11.47
C ALA A 132 -2.88 0.71 12.53
N PHE A 133 -1.95 -0.17 12.10
CA PHE A 133 -1.32 -1.15 12.97
C PHE A 133 0.15 -0.81 13.22
N GLU A 134 0.54 -0.54 14.47
CA GLU A 134 1.90 -0.12 14.83
C GLU A 134 2.98 -1.11 14.34
N SER A 135 2.68 -2.41 14.38
CA SER A 135 3.61 -3.47 13.95
C SER A 135 3.84 -3.52 12.42
N GLN A 136 2.94 -2.92 11.62
CA GLN A 136 2.99 -2.98 10.16
C GLN A 136 2.85 -1.59 9.49
N ARG A 137 2.82 -0.51 10.27
CA ARG A 137 2.44 0.84 9.84
C ARG A 137 3.04 1.29 8.51
N TYR A 138 4.27 0.95 8.24
CA TYR A 138 5.00 1.38 7.04
C TYR A 138 5.27 0.24 6.06
N ALA A 139 4.48 -0.83 6.14
CA ALA A 139 4.57 -1.95 5.21
C ALA A 139 4.10 -1.57 3.80
N TYR A 140 4.62 -2.30 2.84
CA TYR A 140 4.25 -2.25 1.43
C TYR A 140 3.75 -3.61 0.97
N ASP A 141 2.61 -3.64 0.29
CA ASP A 141 2.17 -4.79 -0.51
C ASP A 141 2.44 -4.48 -1.98
N LEU A 142 3.30 -5.29 -2.58
CA LEU A 142 3.87 -5.08 -3.90
C LEU A 142 3.38 -6.16 -4.84
N LEU A 143 2.75 -5.77 -5.96
CA LEU A 143 2.15 -6.67 -6.94
C LEU A 143 2.68 -6.39 -8.35
N ILE A 144 2.37 -7.28 -9.29
CA ILE A 144 2.57 -7.00 -10.72
C ILE A 144 1.21 -6.84 -11.36
N GLU A 145 1.00 -5.67 -11.98
CA GLU A 145 -0.23 -5.36 -12.70
C GLU A 145 0.06 -5.15 -14.18
N LYS A 146 -0.77 -5.76 -15.04
CA LYS A 146 -0.74 -5.56 -16.49
C LYS A 146 -2.15 -5.26 -16.99
N ASN A 147 -2.31 -4.11 -17.66
CA ASN A 147 -3.61 -3.67 -18.19
C ASN A 147 -4.73 -3.61 -17.13
N GLY A 148 -4.42 -3.15 -15.91
CA GLY A 148 -5.37 -3.01 -14.82
C GLY A 148 -5.78 -4.32 -14.15
N ARG A 149 -4.99 -5.40 -14.34
CA ARG A 149 -5.23 -6.71 -13.71
C ARG A 149 -3.92 -7.29 -13.14
N THR A 150 -4.02 -7.94 -12.01
CA THR A 150 -2.91 -8.64 -11.35
C THR A 150 -2.73 -10.09 -11.85
N TYR A 151 -3.69 -10.59 -12.64
CA TYR A 151 -3.69 -11.96 -13.16
C TYR A 151 -4.18 -12.05 -14.61
N LYS A 152 -3.91 -13.21 -15.23
CA LYS A 152 -4.44 -13.63 -16.54
C LYS A 152 -4.81 -15.10 -16.46
N GLY A 153 -6.09 -15.41 -16.74
CA GLY A 153 -6.62 -16.78 -16.69
C GLY A 153 -7.62 -16.96 -15.55
N ALA A 154 -7.56 -18.10 -14.89
CA ALA A 154 -8.47 -18.49 -13.81
C ALA A 154 -8.10 -17.75 -12.51
N PRO A 155 -8.95 -16.86 -11.96
CA PRO A 155 -8.61 -16.05 -10.79
C PRO A 155 -8.45 -16.87 -9.49
N GLU A 156 -8.97 -18.08 -9.46
CA GLU A 156 -8.84 -19.00 -8.32
C GLU A 156 -7.49 -19.72 -8.24
N LYS A 157 -6.63 -19.60 -9.29
CA LYS A 157 -5.33 -20.27 -9.43
C LYS A 157 -4.19 -19.31 -9.14
N ASN A 158 -3.25 -19.72 -8.27
CA ASN A 158 -2.07 -18.91 -7.95
C ASN A 158 -1.21 -18.63 -9.20
N GLU A 159 -1.02 -19.61 -10.09
CA GLU A 159 -0.21 -19.51 -11.32
C GLU A 159 -0.78 -18.49 -12.33
N SER A 160 -2.02 -18.07 -12.16
CA SER A 160 -2.62 -17.02 -12.99
C SER A 160 -2.09 -15.63 -12.64
N TYR A 161 -1.57 -15.43 -11.42
CA TYR A 161 -1.10 -14.13 -10.92
C TYR A 161 0.31 -13.83 -11.36
N TYR A 162 0.52 -12.63 -11.90
CA TYR A 162 1.82 -12.24 -12.47
C TYR A 162 2.96 -12.18 -11.44
N ALA A 163 2.63 -11.91 -10.17
CA ALA A 163 3.61 -11.87 -9.09
C ALA A 163 3.99 -13.26 -8.58
N PHE A 164 3.12 -14.28 -8.74
CA PHE A 164 3.38 -15.63 -8.23
C PHE A 164 4.61 -16.25 -8.90
N GLY A 165 5.52 -16.78 -8.09
CA GLY A 165 6.77 -17.39 -8.56
C GLY A 165 7.86 -16.39 -9.00
N GLN A 166 7.65 -15.09 -8.87
CA GLN A 166 8.69 -14.09 -9.13
C GLN A 166 9.73 -14.08 -8.02
N GLU A 167 10.99 -13.83 -8.36
CA GLU A 167 12.07 -13.76 -7.38
C GLU A 167 11.87 -12.62 -6.38
N VAL A 168 12.05 -12.92 -5.09
CA VAL A 168 12.09 -11.97 -3.99
C VAL A 168 13.53 -11.81 -3.55
N LEU A 169 14.01 -10.57 -3.48
CA LEU A 169 15.41 -10.23 -3.27
C LEU A 169 15.66 -9.67 -1.88
N ALA A 170 16.87 -9.84 -1.36
CA ALA A 170 17.32 -9.16 -0.16
C ALA A 170 17.40 -7.63 -0.42
N PRO A 171 16.65 -6.80 0.35
CA PRO A 171 16.57 -5.37 0.10
C PRO A 171 17.82 -4.62 0.55
N ALA A 172 18.64 -5.23 1.42
CA ALA A 172 19.94 -4.75 1.87
C ALA A 172 20.78 -5.94 2.36
N ALA A 173 22.07 -5.72 2.56
CA ALA A 173 22.94 -6.73 3.18
C ALA A 173 22.55 -6.97 4.64
N GLY A 174 22.71 -8.21 5.14
CA GLY A 174 22.37 -8.54 6.52
C GLY A 174 22.50 -10.02 6.83
N LYS A 175 22.10 -10.39 8.04
CA LYS A 175 22.08 -11.77 8.53
C LYS A 175 20.64 -12.27 8.62
N VAL A 176 20.35 -13.40 8.03
CA VAL A 176 19.05 -14.08 8.16
C VAL A 176 18.88 -14.55 9.61
N VAL A 177 17.83 -14.12 10.28
CA VAL A 177 17.56 -14.43 11.69
C VAL A 177 16.31 -15.29 11.90
N ARG A 178 15.36 -15.27 10.95
CA ARG A 178 14.17 -16.14 11.00
C ARG A 178 13.78 -16.58 9.59
N VAL A 179 13.27 -17.81 9.49
CA VAL A 179 12.73 -18.39 8.25
C VAL A 179 11.58 -19.33 8.58
N VAL A 180 10.48 -19.23 7.85
CA VAL A 180 9.41 -20.23 7.76
C VAL A 180 9.17 -20.52 6.29
N ASN A 181 9.05 -21.79 5.87
CA ASN A 181 9.06 -22.18 4.45
C ASN A 181 8.11 -23.34 4.09
N ASP A 182 7.25 -23.77 4.99
CA ASP A 182 6.42 -24.99 4.82
C ASP A 182 4.91 -24.72 4.80
N ILE A 183 4.48 -23.44 4.95
CA ILE A 183 3.09 -23.06 4.93
C ILE A 183 2.56 -23.13 3.49
N PRO A 184 1.45 -23.86 3.24
CA PRO A 184 0.85 -23.94 1.90
C PRO A 184 0.41 -22.56 1.37
N ASP A 185 0.55 -22.38 0.05
CA ASP A 185 -0.09 -21.25 -0.62
C ASP A 185 -1.61 -21.40 -0.57
N ASN A 186 -2.31 -20.30 -0.45
CA ASN A 186 -3.77 -20.26 -0.39
C ASN A 186 -4.37 -20.65 -1.76
N GLU A 187 -5.16 -21.70 -1.78
CA GLU A 187 -5.89 -22.12 -2.98
C GLU A 187 -7.25 -22.71 -2.58
N PRO A 188 -8.37 -22.25 -3.17
CA PRO A 188 -8.43 -21.20 -4.20
C PRO A 188 -7.98 -19.83 -3.69
N VAL A 189 -7.42 -19.02 -4.60
CA VAL A 189 -7.01 -17.65 -4.30
C VAL A 189 -8.18 -16.86 -3.70
N GLY A 190 -7.92 -16.05 -2.68
CA GLY A 190 -8.93 -15.35 -1.89
C GLY A 190 -9.31 -16.05 -0.58
N GLN A 191 -8.94 -17.31 -0.38
CA GLN A 191 -9.09 -18.00 0.90
C GLN A 191 -7.80 -17.81 1.73
N MET A 192 -7.83 -16.89 2.67
CA MET A 192 -6.66 -16.54 3.49
C MET A 192 -6.50 -17.46 4.70
N ASN A 193 -5.24 -17.71 5.11
CA ASN A 193 -4.90 -18.47 6.31
C ASN A 193 -4.68 -17.54 7.53
N ALA A 194 -5.75 -17.19 8.22
CA ALA A 194 -5.68 -16.32 9.40
C ALA A 194 -5.03 -16.97 10.64
N LYS A 195 -4.79 -18.30 10.63
CA LYS A 195 -4.12 -19.00 11.75
C LYS A 195 -2.60 -18.85 11.70
N GLN A 196 -2.05 -18.59 10.53
CA GLN A 196 -0.63 -18.38 10.28
C GLN A 196 -0.48 -17.17 9.38
N PRO A 197 -0.83 -15.95 9.87
CA PRO A 197 -1.04 -14.78 9.03
C PRO A 197 0.21 -14.35 8.24
N GLU A 198 1.41 -14.58 8.76
CA GLU A 198 2.66 -14.23 8.08
C GLU A 198 2.95 -15.15 6.86
N GLY A 199 2.38 -16.36 6.85
CA GLY A 199 2.71 -17.40 5.86
C GLY A 199 4.18 -17.80 5.92
N ASN A 200 4.79 -18.05 4.77
CA ASN A 200 6.24 -18.25 4.65
C ASN A 200 6.95 -16.89 4.65
N TYR A 201 8.05 -16.79 5.39
CA TYR A 201 8.72 -15.53 5.56
C TYR A 201 10.23 -15.63 5.80
N VAL A 202 10.91 -14.52 5.55
CA VAL A 202 12.31 -14.29 5.89
C VAL A 202 12.42 -13.01 6.69
N VAL A 203 13.17 -13.04 7.81
CA VAL A 203 13.58 -11.86 8.56
C VAL A 203 15.09 -11.73 8.50
N ILE A 204 15.57 -10.53 8.13
CA ILE A 204 16.99 -10.22 7.97
C ILE A 204 17.35 -9.09 8.94
N ASP A 205 18.36 -9.32 9.80
CA ASP A 205 18.97 -8.29 10.65
C ASP A 205 19.97 -7.48 9.79
N HIS A 206 19.67 -6.21 9.57
CA HIS A 206 20.51 -5.27 8.83
C HIS A 206 21.42 -4.42 9.75
N GLY A 207 21.45 -4.74 11.05
CA GLY A 207 22.05 -3.88 12.05
C GLY A 207 21.16 -2.69 12.45
N ASN A 208 21.67 -1.80 13.28
CA ASN A 208 20.98 -0.59 13.74
C ASN A 208 19.62 -0.84 14.44
N LYS A 209 19.28 -2.06 14.84
CA LYS A 209 17.94 -2.54 15.22
C LYS A 209 16.95 -2.36 14.07
N GLU A 210 17.35 -2.66 12.88
CA GLU A 210 16.52 -2.62 11.66
C GLU A 210 16.44 -4.03 11.07
N TYR A 211 15.23 -4.59 11.07
CA TYR A 211 14.94 -5.94 10.60
C TYR A 211 14.05 -5.88 9.38
N GLY A 212 14.59 -6.27 8.24
CA GLY A 212 13.80 -6.43 7.00
C GLY A 212 12.94 -7.68 7.10
N VAL A 213 11.64 -7.52 6.94
CA VAL A 213 10.63 -8.57 7.01
C VAL A 213 9.97 -8.71 5.65
N LEU A 214 10.07 -9.90 5.06
CA LEU A 214 9.44 -10.24 3.79
C LEU A 214 8.53 -11.44 4.01
N LEU A 215 7.24 -11.30 3.66
CA LEU A 215 6.21 -12.29 3.94
C LEU A 215 5.59 -12.85 2.67
N HIS A 216 4.79 -13.92 2.85
CA HIS A 216 3.96 -14.57 1.86
C HIS A 216 4.73 -15.29 0.75
N PHE A 217 5.97 -15.76 1.02
CA PHE A 217 6.70 -16.56 0.06
C PHE A 217 5.92 -17.82 -0.35
N ARG A 218 6.18 -18.28 -1.57
CA ARG A 218 5.70 -19.56 -2.07
C ARG A 218 6.25 -20.71 -1.21
N LYS A 219 5.41 -21.68 -0.92
CA LYS A 219 5.81 -22.86 -0.12
C LYS A 219 7.05 -23.52 -0.70
N GLY A 220 8.05 -23.73 0.15
CA GLY A 220 9.28 -24.46 -0.20
C GLY A 220 10.24 -23.69 -1.11
N SER A 221 9.97 -22.42 -1.43
CA SER A 221 10.78 -21.64 -2.37
C SER A 221 11.95 -20.90 -1.74
N ILE A 222 11.95 -20.72 -0.41
CA ILE A 222 13.00 -19.94 0.29
C ILE A 222 14.33 -20.69 0.18
N ARG A 223 15.36 -19.97 -0.26
CA ARG A 223 16.70 -20.51 -0.59
C ARG A 223 17.76 -20.22 0.47
N VAL A 224 17.37 -19.50 1.52
CA VAL A 224 18.25 -19.11 2.64
C VAL A 224 17.80 -19.75 3.94
N LYS A 225 18.72 -19.86 4.90
CA LYS A 225 18.46 -20.40 6.24
C LYS A 225 18.94 -19.44 7.32
N VAL A 226 18.45 -19.63 8.54
CA VAL A 226 18.91 -18.87 9.71
C VAL A 226 20.42 -18.98 9.86
N GLY A 227 21.07 -17.83 10.02
CA GLY A 227 22.52 -17.69 10.12
C GLY A 227 23.22 -17.28 8.83
N ASP A 228 22.59 -17.42 7.68
CA ASP A 228 23.18 -17.02 6.40
C ASP A 228 23.41 -15.51 6.33
N GLN A 229 24.52 -15.11 5.73
CA GLN A 229 24.80 -13.72 5.37
C GLN A 229 24.33 -13.50 3.93
N VAL A 230 23.49 -12.50 3.73
CA VAL A 230 23.00 -12.11 2.41
C VAL A 230 23.55 -10.74 2.02
N LYS A 231 23.77 -10.56 0.73
CA LYS A 231 24.07 -9.26 0.11
C LYS A 231 22.78 -8.69 -0.47
N GLN A 232 22.72 -7.38 -0.61
CA GLN A 232 21.68 -6.73 -1.37
C GLN A 232 21.53 -7.35 -2.77
N GLY A 233 20.31 -7.69 -3.16
CA GLY A 233 19.99 -8.31 -4.45
C GLY A 233 20.14 -9.83 -4.51
N ASP A 234 20.60 -10.48 -3.43
CA ASP A 234 20.60 -11.95 -3.36
C ASP A 234 19.16 -12.48 -3.38
N VAL A 235 18.94 -13.58 -4.08
CA VAL A 235 17.61 -14.20 -4.17
C VAL A 235 17.29 -14.93 -2.87
N LEU A 236 16.22 -14.51 -2.21
CA LEU A 236 15.74 -15.14 -0.97
C LEU A 236 14.79 -16.30 -1.23
N GLY A 237 13.97 -16.22 -2.26
CA GLY A 237 12.94 -17.17 -2.62
C GLY A 237 12.03 -16.62 -3.71
N GLU A 238 10.79 -17.15 -3.77
CA GLU A 238 9.79 -16.76 -4.76
C GLU A 238 8.54 -16.17 -4.09
N CYS A 239 7.96 -15.15 -4.70
CA CYS A 239 6.68 -14.58 -4.30
C CYS A 239 5.59 -15.64 -4.37
N GLY A 240 4.82 -15.79 -3.31
CA GLY A 240 3.72 -16.73 -3.18
C GLY A 240 2.45 -16.07 -2.70
N ASN A 241 1.57 -16.90 -2.12
CA ASN A 241 0.26 -16.50 -1.60
C ASN A 241 -0.04 -17.23 -0.28
N SER A 242 0.96 -17.43 0.56
CA SER A 242 0.80 -18.11 1.85
C SER A 242 0.40 -17.15 2.96
N GLY A 243 -0.33 -17.63 3.97
CA GLY A 243 -0.72 -16.83 5.12
C GLY A 243 -1.97 -15.97 4.91
N ASN A 244 -2.05 -14.80 5.54
CA ASN A 244 -3.18 -13.87 5.41
C ASN A 244 -3.03 -13.01 4.14
N SER A 245 -2.96 -13.67 3.01
CA SER A 245 -2.75 -13.10 1.68
C SER A 245 -3.93 -13.42 0.77
N SER A 246 -4.54 -12.39 0.17
CA SER A 246 -5.70 -12.54 -0.72
C SER A 246 -5.32 -12.87 -2.15
N GLU A 247 -4.10 -12.56 -2.58
CA GLU A 247 -3.50 -12.87 -3.87
C GLU A 247 -1.98 -12.77 -3.77
N ALA A 248 -1.26 -13.32 -4.73
CA ALA A 248 0.19 -13.32 -4.73
C ALA A 248 0.77 -11.89 -4.74
N HIS A 249 1.54 -11.55 -3.70
CA HIS A 249 2.22 -10.27 -3.54
C HIS A 249 3.44 -10.40 -2.62
N ILE A 250 4.34 -9.42 -2.66
CA ILE A 250 5.41 -9.28 -1.68
C ILE A 250 4.93 -8.31 -0.60
N HIS A 251 4.76 -8.79 0.63
CA HIS A 251 4.68 -7.89 1.77
C HIS A 251 6.10 -7.59 2.25
N PHE A 252 6.48 -6.31 2.26
CA PHE A 252 7.79 -5.85 2.72
C PHE A 252 7.64 -4.75 3.76
N GLN A 253 8.26 -4.95 4.92
CA GLN A 253 8.39 -3.94 5.97
C GLN A 253 9.77 -3.99 6.62
N VAL A 254 10.12 -2.95 7.38
CA VAL A 254 11.24 -2.94 8.30
C VAL A 254 10.71 -2.72 9.71
N SER A 255 11.22 -3.48 10.69
CA SER A 255 10.82 -3.41 12.10
C SER A 255 12.01 -3.17 13.01
N ASP A 256 11.75 -2.74 14.26
CA ASP A 256 12.77 -2.50 15.29
C ASP A 256 13.19 -3.77 16.07
N GLY A 257 12.60 -4.92 15.73
CA GLY A 257 12.88 -6.23 16.31
C GLY A 257 12.50 -7.38 15.38
N PRO A 258 13.00 -8.60 15.65
CA PRO A 258 12.73 -9.77 14.83
C PRO A 258 11.39 -10.47 15.17
N GLU A 259 10.73 -10.13 16.27
CA GLU A 259 9.45 -10.69 16.71
C GLU A 259 8.29 -9.94 16.08
N LEU A 260 7.66 -10.53 15.06
CA LEU A 260 6.68 -9.87 14.20
C LEU A 260 5.42 -9.37 14.95
N ASP A 261 5.06 -10.02 16.05
CA ASP A 261 3.92 -9.68 16.89
C ASP A 261 4.21 -8.56 17.93
N LYS A 262 5.47 -8.23 18.17
CA LYS A 262 5.91 -7.28 19.22
C LYS A 262 6.66 -6.08 18.67
N ALA A 263 7.33 -6.27 17.55
CA ALA A 263 8.15 -5.22 16.94
C ALA A 263 7.29 -4.11 16.33
N LYS A 264 7.83 -2.90 16.30
CA LYS A 264 7.21 -1.74 15.68
C LYS A 264 7.77 -1.55 14.27
N SER A 265 6.89 -1.21 13.34
CA SER A 265 7.27 -0.89 11.98
C SER A 265 8.06 0.43 11.92
N LEU A 266 9.12 0.44 11.14
CA LEU A 266 9.96 1.60 10.87
C LEU A 266 9.71 2.11 9.45
N ARG A 267 9.61 3.44 9.28
CA ARG A 267 9.45 4.03 7.95
C ARG A 267 10.71 3.84 7.11
N ILE A 268 10.55 3.18 5.96
CA ILE A 268 11.66 2.76 5.11
C ILE A 268 12.27 3.97 4.38
N ARG A 269 13.59 4.10 4.45
CA ARG A 269 14.37 4.95 3.55
C ARG A 269 14.77 4.13 2.33
N PHE A 270 14.12 4.35 1.20
CA PHE A 270 14.54 3.75 -0.05
C PHE A 270 15.78 4.44 -0.61
N ALA A 271 16.67 3.67 -1.25
CA ALA A 271 17.96 4.17 -1.74
C ALA A 271 17.83 5.17 -2.89
N ASP A 272 16.73 5.14 -3.64
CA ASP A 272 16.39 6.11 -4.68
C ASP A 272 15.80 7.42 -4.14
N GLY A 273 15.60 7.52 -2.81
CA GLY A 273 15.01 8.67 -2.12
C GLY A 273 13.49 8.83 -2.30
N ARG A 274 12.83 7.90 -2.98
CA ARG A 274 11.36 7.92 -3.16
C ARG A 274 10.64 7.46 -1.91
N ASN A 275 9.38 7.86 -1.79
CA ASN A 275 8.43 7.36 -0.80
C ASN A 275 7.17 6.91 -1.56
N PRO A 276 7.17 5.72 -2.15
CA PRO A 276 6.07 5.29 -3.00
C PRO A 276 4.76 5.21 -2.23
N VAL A 277 3.67 5.53 -2.90
CA VAL A 277 2.32 5.39 -2.34
C VAL A 277 1.48 4.46 -3.21
N GLN A 278 0.33 4.04 -2.68
CA GLN A 278 -0.63 3.22 -3.39
C GLN A 278 -0.85 3.71 -4.84
N SER A 279 -0.96 2.81 -5.78
CA SER A 279 -1.13 3.00 -7.22
C SER A 279 0.12 3.41 -8.01
N GLU A 280 1.23 3.69 -7.34
CA GLU A 280 2.48 3.97 -8.06
C GLU A 280 3.10 2.71 -8.65
N ARG A 281 3.80 2.91 -9.77
CA ARG A 281 4.66 1.88 -10.39
C ARG A 281 6.11 2.16 -10.07
N ILE A 282 6.80 1.11 -9.66
CA ILE A 282 8.21 1.14 -9.28
C ILE A 282 8.98 0.26 -10.24
N LYS A 283 10.05 0.82 -10.78
CA LYS A 283 11.05 0.11 -11.56
C LYS A 283 12.41 0.49 -10.97
N PRO A 284 13.06 -0.45 -10.21
CA PRO A 284 14.37 -0.22 -9.62
C PRO A 284 15.45 0.08 -10.63
#